data_59d6ed22f14b9785f971b872224b2fa5
#
_entry.id   59d6ed22f14b9785f971b872224b2fa5
#
_cell.length_a   1.000
_cell.length_b   1.000
_cell.length_c   1.000
_cell.angle_alpha   90.00
_cell.angle_beta   90.00
_cell.angle_gamma   90.00
#
_symmetry.space_group_name_H-M   'P 1'
#
loop_
_entity.id
_entity.type
_entity.pdbx_description
1 polymer ?
#
loop_
_entity_poly.entity_id
_entity_poly.type
_entity_poly.pdbx_seq_one_letter_code
_entity_poly.pdbx_strand_id
1 'polypeptide(L)'
;KDSLALFDNRFFTQTFLTLLLKRFYLFLWSLPNLLGVYYLFYSNLMARKFVELHPEFPSVDLTNPDIEQFLLTFALYFFGSVFLIVIGTAIYLPQYYAYSQVELLLCDTLAIGIAKPSRTLQTSRFLMKGYKFQRFVLDLQLLPWYFLIWISFGIASISIYPYIYSNQIFFYQRLLEIKRRKV
;
A
#
# COMPACT_ATOMS: atom_id res chain seq x y z
N LYS A 1 27.07 22.21 10.01
CA LYS A 1 27.93 21.06 9.57
C LYS A 1 27.16 19.73 9.51
N ASP A 2 26.04 19.60 10.22
CA ASP A 2 25.33 18.31 10.38
C ASP A 2 24.33 17.99 9.24
N SER A 3 23.94 18.96 8.43
CA SER A 3 23.05 18.74 7.30
C SER A 3 23.69 17.94 6.14
N LEU A 4 25.02 17.87 6.07
CA LEU A 4 25.76 17.08 5.09
C LEU A 4 26.06 15.66 5.58
N ALA A 5 25.85 15.35 6.85
CA ALA A 5 26.06 13.99 7.40
C ALA A 5 25.11 12.95 6.77
N LEU A 6 23.95 13.37 6.28
CA LEU A 6 23.02 12.51 5.54
C LEU A 6 23.59 12.04 4.19
N PHE A 7 24.57 12.74 3.64
CA PHE A 7 25.27 12.38 2.39
C PHE A 7 26.53 11.53 2.64
N ASP A 8 26.85 11.21 3.91
CA ASP A 8 27.88 10.24 4.18
C ASP A 8 27.46 8.88 3.59
N ASN A 9 28.34 8.29 2.80
CA ASN A 9 28.09 7.05 2.04
C ASN A 9 27.47 5.93 2.88
N ARG A 10 27.79 5.85 4.18
CA ARG A 10 27.23 4.84 5.09
C ARG A 10 25.76 5.08 5.40
N PHE A 11 25.38 6.31 5.72
CA PHE A 11 23.99 6.66 6.03
C PHE A 11 23.11 6.54 4.80
N PHE A 12 23.58 7.01 3.66
CA PHE A 12 22.87 6.88 2.40
C PHE A 12 22.62 5.42 2.03
N THR A 13 23.64 4.58 2.09
CA THR A 13 23.53 3.16 1.76
C THR A 13 22.55 2.43 2.67
N GLN A 14 22.62 2.67 3.99
CA GLN A 14 21.71 2.04 4.95
C GLN A 14 20.27 2.49 4.76
N THR A 15 20.05 3.77 4.51
CA THR A 15 18.72 4.33 4.21
C THR A 15 18.16 3.74 2.93
N PHE A 16 18.94 3.77 1.86
CA PHE A 16 18.55 3.23 0.57
C PHE A 16 18.20 1.74 0.65
N LEU A 17 19.06 0.92 1.25
CA LEU A 17 18.82 -0.52 1.40
C LEU A 17 17.58 -0.80 2.26
N THR A 18 17.35 -0.04 3.33
CA THR A 18 16.17 -0.23 4.19
C THR A 18 14.89 0.08 3.45
N LEU A 19 14.84 1.19 2.71
CA LEU A 19 13.67 1.57 1.92
C LEU A 19 13.45 0.63 0.73
N LEU A 20 14.52 0.21 0.07
CA LEU A 20 14.45 -0.78 -1.01
C LEU A 20 13.88 -2.11 -0.50
N LEU A 21 14.39 -2.60 0.63
CA LEU A 21 13.93 -3.83 1.25
C LEU A 21 12.46 -3.74 1.69
N LYS A 22 12.06 -2.60 2.28
CA LYS A 22 10.65 -2.31 2.60
C LYS A 22 9.76 -2.41 1.35
N ARG A 23 10.15 -1.73 0.26
CA ARG A 23 9.40 -1.74 -1.00
C ARG A 23 9.34 -3.13 -1.63
N PHE A 24 10.46 -3.87 -1.58
CA PHE A 24 10.52 -5.25 -2.09
C PHE A 24 9.54 -6.17 -1.36
N TYR A 25 9.51 -6.13 -0.02
CA TYR A 25 8.53 -6.92 0.74
C TYR A 25 7.09 -6.50 0.46
N LEU A 26 6.80 -5.20 0.37
CA LEU A 26 5.45 -4.73 0.03
C LEU A 26 5.05 -5.13 -1.39
N PHE A 27 5.99 -5.09 -2.36
CA PHE A 27 5.76 -5.58 -3.72
C PHE A 27 5.42 -7.08 -3.72
N LEU A 28 6.15 -7.89 -2.97
CA LEU A 28 5.88 -9.34 -2.87
C LEU A 28 4.44 -9.61 -2.36
N TRP A 29 4.00 -8.84 -1.35
CA TRP A 29 2.63 -8.95 -0.82
C TRP A 29 1.56 -8.35 -1.75
N SER A 30 1.93 -7.54 -2.73
CA SER A 30 1.00 -6.99 -3.72
C SER A 30 0.78 -7.90 -4.94
N LEU A 31 1.55 -8.98 -5.09
CA LEU A 31 1.44 -9.89 -6.25
C LEU A 31 0.01 -10.41 -6.51
N PRO A 32 -0.79 -10.83 -5.51
CA PRO A 32 -2.16 -11.25 -5.76
C PRO A 32 -3.02 -10.12 -6.35
N ASN A 33 -2.81 -8.87 -5.90
CA ASN A 33 -3.50 -7.71 -6.44
C ASN A 33 -3.12 -7.44 -7.90
N LEU A 34 -1.82 -7.56 -8.23
CA LEU A 34 -1.33 -7.39 -9.60
C LEU A 34 -1.93 -8.41 -10.55
N LEU A 35 -2.02 -9.69 -10.11
CA LEU A 35 -2.69 -10.74 -10.87
C LEU A 35 -4.19 -10.43 -11.05
N GLY A 36 -4.87 -9.97 -10.01
CA GLY A 36 -6.27 -9.56 -10.09
C GLY A 36 -6.48 -8.41 -11.09
N VAL A 37 -5.63 -7.38 -11.05
CA VAL A 37 -5.67 -6.26 -12.01
C VAL A 37 -5.40 -6.74 -13.44
N TYR A 38 -4.45 -7.66 -13.62
CA TYR A 38 -4.16 -8.26 -14.94
C TYR A 38 -5.39 -8.99 -15.51
N TYR A 39 -6.06 -9.83 -14.71
CA TYR A 39 -7.26 -10.54 -15.16
C TYR A 39 -8.44 -9.58 -15.41
N LEU A 40 -8.56 -8.52 -14.61
CA LEU A 40 -9.56 -7.48 -14.85
C LEU A 40 -9.31 -6.76 -16.19
N PHE A 41 -8.07 -6.42 -16.48
CA PHE A 41 -7.71 -5.82 -17.76
C PHE A 41 -7.97 -6.78 -18.93
N TYR A 42 -7.61 -8.05 -18.78
CA TYR A 42 -7.85 -9.07 -19.79
C TYR A 42 -9.36 -9.28 -20.06
N SER A 43 -10.20 -9.32 -19.03
CA SER A 43 -11.65 -9.42 -19.19
C SER A 43 -12.24 -8.23 -19.94
N ASN A 44 -11.74 -7.00 -19.67
CA ASN A 44 -12.15 -5.80 -20.41
C ASN A 44 -11.74 -5.86 -21.89
N LEU A 45 -10.54 -6.34 -22.22
CA LEU A 45 -10.12 -6.52 -23.61
C LEU A 45 -10.98 -7.55 -24.33
N MET A 46 -11.30 -8.66 -23.64
CA MET A 46 -12.16 -9.70 -24.16
C MET A 46 -13.57 -9.18 -24.46
N ALA A 47 -14.14 -8.37 -23.54
CA ALA A 47 -15.44 -7.75 -23.74
C ALA A 47 -15.46 -6.78 -24.96
N ARG A 48 -14.42 -5.96 -25.11
CA ARG A 48 -14.30 -5.06 -26.25
C ARG A 48 -14.23 -5.81 -27.58
N LYS A 49 -13.40 -6.83 -27.68
CA LYS A 49 -13.30 -7.65 -28.88
C LYS A 49 -14.59 -8.36 -29.21
N PHE A 50 -15.33 -8.83 -28.19
CA PHE A 50 -16.61 -9.48 -28.40
C PHE A 50 -17.65 -8.52 -28.98
N VAL A 51 -17.74 -7.28 -28.44
CA VAL A 51 -18.65 -6.24 -28.96
C VAL A 51 -18.28 -5.82 -30.39
N GLU A 52 -17.00 -5.75 -30.71
CA GLU A 52 -16.54 -5.46 -32.09
C GLU A 52 -16.94 -6.54 -33.09
N LEU A 53 -16.89 -7.82 -32.68
CA LEU A 53 -17.26 -8.97 -33.53
C LEU A 53 -18.79 -9.16 -33.63
N HIS A 54 -19.54 -8.65 -32.66
CA HIS A 54 -21.00 -8.78 -32.59
C HIS A 54 -21.65 -7.40 -32.45
N PRO A 55 -21.71 -6.60 -33.52
CA PRO A 55 -22.26 -5.23 -33.47
C PRO A 55 -23.76 -5.20 -33.13
N GLU A 56 -24.45 -6.33 -33.27
CA GLU A 56 -25.88 -6.49 -32.91
C GLU A 56 -26.11 -6.66 -31.39
N PHE A 57 -25.04 -6.74 -30.60
CA PHE A 57 -25.16 -6.77 -29.15
C PHE A 57 -25.75 -5.45 -28.61
N PRO A 58 -26.78 -5.42 -27.75
CA PRO A 58 -27.28 -6.48 -26.87
C PRO A 58 -28.52 -7.24 -27.36
N SER A 59 -28.98 -7.09 -28.59
CA SER A 59 -30.17 -7.75 -29.11
C SER A 59 -29.99 -9.22 -29.53
N VAL A 60 -28.81 -9.77 -29.20
CA VAL A 60 -28.41 -11.14 -29.57
C VAL A 60 -29.14 -12.17 -28.72
N ASP A 61 -29.52 -13.26 -29.35
CA ASP A 61 -30.18 -14.39 -28.69
C ASP A 61 -29.20 -15.08 -27.72
N LEU A 62 -29.51 -15.00 -26.42
CA LEU A 62 -28.69 -15.58 -25.35
C LEU A 62 -28.64 -17.13 -25.37
N THR A 63 -29.47 -17.76 -26.22
CA THR A 63 -29.46 -19.23 -26.41
C THR A 63 -28.36 -19.71 -27.35
N ASN A 64 -27.62 -18.77 -27.99
CA ASN A 64 -26.49 -19.12 -28.83
C ASN A 64 -25.34 -19.66 -27.97
N PRO A 65 -24.83 -20.88 -28.19
CA PRO A 65 -23.79 -21.52 -27.38
C PRO A 65 -22.48 -20.74 -27.37
N ASP A 66 -22.15 -20.01 -28.42
CA ASP A 66 -20.92 -19.20 -28.47
C ASP A 66 -21.00 -18.01 -27.52
N ILE A 67 -22.19 -17.42 -27.37
CA ILE A 67 -22.44 -16.30 -26.46
C ILE A 67 -22.49 -16.79 -25.02
N GLU A 68 -23.10 -17.93 -24.76
CA GLU A 68 -23.12 -18.53 -23.43
C GLU A 68 -21.69 -18.83 -22.96
N GLN A 69 -20.86 -19.45 -23.80
CA GLN A 69 -19.47 -19.73 -23.48
C GLN A 69 -18.67 -18.46 -23.25
N PHE A 70 -18.89 -17.41 -24.05
CA PHE A 70 -18.24 -16.11 -23.82
C PHE A 70 -18.65 -15.52 -22.47
N LEU A 71 -19.93 -15.49 -22.14
CA LEU A 71 -20.44 -14.93 -20.88
C LEU A 71 -19.90 -15.67 -19.67
N LEU A 72 -19.84 -17.01 -19.72
CA LEU A 72 -19.26 -17.83 -18.65
C LEU A 72 -17.78 -17.53 -18.47
N THR A 73 -17.04 -17.46 -19.57
CA THR A 73 -15.60 -17.18 -19.54
C THR A 73 -15.33 -15.77 -19.03
N PHE A 74 -16.07 -14.77 -19.53
CA PHE A 74 -15.98 -13.39 -19.06
C PHE A 74 -16.29 -13.29 -17.56
N ALA A 75 -17.39 -13.90 -17.11
CA ALA A 75 -17.78 -13.92 -15.71
C ALA A 75 -16.69 -14.53 -14.82
N LEU A 76 -16.09 -15.64 -15.25
CA LEU A 76 -15.00 -16.31 -14.53
C LEU A 76 -13.80 -15.37 -14.34
N TYR A 77 -13.34 -14.71 -15.41
CA TYR A 77 -12.21 -13.78 -15.32
C TYR A 77 -12.56 -12.53 -14.52
N PHE A 78 -13.75 -11.97 -14.70
CA PHE A 78 -14.19 -10.76 -14.00
C PHE A 78 -14.36 -11.01 -12.49
N PHE A 79 -15.16 -11.99 -12.11
CA PHE A 79 -15.38 -12.31 -10.70
C PHE A 79 -14.12 -12.86 -10.03
N GLY A 80 -13.35 -13.69 -10.74
CA GLY A 80 -12.05 -14.17 -10.29
C GLY A 80 -11.07 -13.03 -10.03
N SER A 81 -11.04 -11.99 -10.87
CA SER A 81 -10.21 -10.81 -10.68
C SER A 81 -10.61 -10.02 -9.44
N VAL A 82 -11.91 -9.76 -9.26
CA VAL A 82 -12.45 -9.07 -8.09
C VAL A 82 -12.09 -9.83 -6.80
N PHE A 83 -12.28 -11.14 -6.80
CA PHE A 83 -11.94 -12.00 -5.68
C PHE A 83 -10.44 -11.93 -5.31
N LEU A 84 -9.55 -12.00 -6.32
CA LEU A 84 -8.10 -11.86 -6.12
C LEU A 84 -7.72 -10.47 -5.57
N ILE A 85 -8.35 -9.40 -6.05
CA ILE A 85 -8.12 -8.04 -5.56
C ILE A 85 -8.56 -7.91 -4.11
N VAL A 86 -9.73 -8.44 -3.75
CA VAL A 86 -10.25 -8.37 -2.37
C VAL A 86 -9.33 -9.14 -1.42
N ILE A 87 -9.00 -10.40 -1.73
CA ILE A 87 -8.11 -11.22 -0.91
C ILE A 87 -6.71 -10.61 -0.86
N GLY A 88 -6.17 -10.21 -2.01
CA GLY A 88 -4.86 -9.57 -2.10
C GLY A 88 -4.78 -8.31 -1.24
N THR A 89 -5.81 -7.49 -1.24
CA THR A 89 -5.89 -6.28 -0.40
C THR A 89 -5.99 -6.64 1.09
N ALA A 90 -6.79 -7.65 1.44
CA ALA A 90 -6.91 -8.14 2.81
C ALA A 90 -5.57 -8.66 3.37
N ILE A 91 -4.73 -9.26 2.54
CA ILE A 91 -3.38 -9.72 2.91
C ILE A 91 -2.38 -8.55 2.91
N TYR A 92 -2.46 -7.65 1.94
CA TYR A 92 -1.53 -6.52 1.76
C TYR A 92 -1.64 -5.49 2.90
N LEU A 93 -2.86 -5.08 3.27
CA LEU A 93 -3.08 -4.03 4.27
C LEU A 93 -2.40 -4.29 5.62
N PRO A 94 -2.53 -5.48 6.25
CA PRO A 94 -1.83 -5.76 7.50
C PRO A 94 -0.30 -5.70 7.39
N GLN A 95 0.27 -6.02 6.22
CA GLN A 95 1.70 -5.93 5.99
C GLN A 95 2.14 -4.49 5.74
N TYR A 96 1.37 -3.71 4.99
CA TYR A 96 1.59 -2.29 4.80
C TYR A 96 1.70 -1.56 6.16
N TYR A 97 0.74 -1.79 7.06
CA TYR A 97 0.78 -1.20 8.41
C TYR A 97 1.90 -1.77 9.29
N ALA A 98 2.31 -3.02 9.10
CA ALA A 98 3.45 -3.58 9.82
C ALA A 98 4.77 -2.84 9.52
N TYR A 99 4.93 -2.31 8.32
CA TYR A 99 6.12 -1.56 7.89
C TYR A 99 5.94 -0.04 7.93
N SER A 100 4.83 0.48 8.46
CA SER A 100 4.54 1.92 8.47
C SER A 100 5.50 2.75 9.33
N GLN A 101 6.13 2.15 10.36
CA GLN A 101 7.05 2.84 11.27
C GLN A 101 8.52 2.74 10.86
N VAL A 102 8.82 2.09 9.74
CA VAL A 102 10.22 1.86 9.29
C VAL A 102 10.97 3.18 9.11
N GLU A 103 10.34 4.21 8.57
CA GLU A 103 10.99 5.49 8.28
C GLU A 103 11.37 6.23 9.57
N LEU A 104 10.46 6.34 10.54
CA LEU A 104 10.74 7.00 11.81
C LEU A 104 11.78 6.21 12.63
N LEU A 105 11.65 4.89 12.67
CA LEU A 105 12.61 4.01 13.33
C LEU A 105 14.00 4.06 12.67
N LEU A 106 14.04 4.24 11.35
CA LEU A 106 15.30 4.40 10.63
C LEU A 106 15.99 5.69 11.03
N CYS A 107 15.27 6.81 11.14
CA CYS A 107 15.83 8.08 11.63
C CYS A 107 16.43 7.92 13.03
N ASP A 108 15.73 7.27 13.97
CA ASP A 108 16.24 7.04 15.32
C ASP A 108 17.47 6.15 15.35
N THR A 109 17.47 5.05 14.59
CA THR A 109 18.60 4.10 14.55
C THR A 109 19.82 4.66 13.82
N LEU A 110 19.63 5.53 12.83
CA LEU A 110 20.71 6.27 12.17
C LEU A 110 21.37 7.27 13.13
N ALA A 111 20.55 8.00 13.90
CA ALA A 111 21.06 8.97 14.88
C ALA A 111 22.00 8.32 15.92
N ILE A 112 21.76 7.04 16.25
CA ILE A 112 22.57 6.26 17.22
C ILE A 112 23.70 5.46 16.52
N GLY A 113 23.73 5.44 15.18
CA GLY A 113 24.75 4.72 14.40
C GLY A 113 24.61 3.19 14.35
N ILE A 114 23.44 2.63 14.75
CA ILE A 114 23.19 1.19 14.83
C ILE A 114 22.22 0.67 13.76
N ALA A 115 21.90 1.49 12.76
CA ALA A 115 20.95 1.12 11.72
C ALA A 115 21.38 -0.12 10.95
N LYS A 116 20.51 -1.14 10.90
CA LYS A 116 20.65 -2.33 10.07
C LYS A 116 19.31 -2.57 9.34
N PRO A 117 19.29 -2.67 8.00
CA PRO A 117 18.05 -2.75 7.21
C PRO A 117 17.06 -3.82 7.69
N SER A 118 17.52 -5.06 7.85
CA SER A 118 16.67 -6.18 8.28
C SER A 118 16.14 -6.00 9.72
N ARG A 119 16.97 -5.50 10.64
CA ARG A 119 16.57 -5.23 12.03
C ARG A 119 15.50 -4.14 12.09
N THR A 120 15.70 -3.06 11.36
CA THR A 120 14.73 -1.94 11.32
C THR A 120 13.35 -2.42 10.86
N LEU A 121 13.28 -3.28 9.83
CA LEU A 121 12.03 -3.87 9.39
C LEU A 121 11.39 -4.78 10.45
N GLN A 122 12.17 -5.66 11.06
CA GLN A 122 11.69 -6.57 12.12
C GLN A 122 11.20 -5.79 13.33
N THR A 123 11.92 -4.75 13.75
CA THR A 123 11.52 -3.90 14.88
C THR A 123 10.23 -3.14 14.58
N SER A 124 10.06 -2.61 13.36
CA SER A 124 8.80 -1.99 12.94
C SER A 124 7.62 -2.97 13.04
N ARG A 125 7.79 -4.20 12.53
CA ARG A 125 6.74 -5.26 12.65
C ARG A 125 6.43 -5.58 14.10
N PHE A 126 7.43 -5.65 14.96
CA PHE A 126 7.25 -5.90 16.39
C PHE A 126 6.51 -4.74 17.08
N LEU A 127 6.89 -3.49 16.81
CA LEU A 127 6.21 -2.31 17.35
C LEU A 127 4.73 -2.27 16.95
N MET A 128 4.44 -2.56 15.70
CA MET A 128 3.08 -2.52 15.14
C MET A 128 2.22 -3.73 15.51
N LYS A 129 2.78 -4.75 16.16
CA LYS A 129 2.01 -5.93 16.60
C LYS A 129 0.97 -5.52 17.66
N GLY A 130 -0.32 -5.68 17.30
CA GLY A 130 -1.47 -5.29 18.13
C GLY A 130 -1.97 -3.85 17.91
N TYR A 131 -1.24 -3.01 17.14
CA TYR A 131 -1.58 -1.60 16.94
C TYR A 131 -1.86 -1.22 15.48
N LYS A 132 -1.86 -2.20 14.57
CA LYS A 132 -2.09 -1.98 13.13
C LYS A 132 -3.45 -1.32 12.86
N PHE A 133 -4.50 -1.76 13.56
CA PHE A 133 -5.84 -1.20 13.42
C PHE A 133 -5.91 0.25 13.92
N GLN A 134 -5.22 0.59 15.01
CA GLN A 134 -5.16 1.97 15.50
C GLN A 134 -4.46 2.89 14.48
N ARG A 135 -3.44 2.40 13.81
CA ARG A 135 -2.78 3.13 12.74
C ARG A 135 -3.72 3.32 11.53
N PHE A 136 -4.47 2.30 11.15
CA PHE A 136 -5.50 2.40 10.11
C PHE A 136 -6.55 3.47 10.45
N VAL A 137 -7.05 3.48 11.68
CA VAL A 137 -8.02 4.50 12.14
C VAL A 137 -7.41 5.90 12.08
N LEU A 138 -6.14 6.06 12.46
CA LEU A 138 -5.43 7.34 12.33
C LEU A 138 -5.39 7.81 10.87
N ASP A 139 -5.01 6.93 9.93
CA ASP A 139 -4.96 7.28 8.52
C ASP A 139 -6.36 7.59 7.96
N LEU A 140 -7.40 6.91 8.45
CA LEU A 140 -8.79 7.20 8.09
C LEU A 140 -9.23 8.60 8.59
N GLN A 141 -8.82 8.99 9.80
CA GLN A 141 -9.08 10.32 10.34
C GLN A 141 -8.31 11.43 9.57
N LEU A 142 -7.17 11.09 8.97
CA LEU A 142 -6.39 12.01 8.14
C LEU A 142 -6.90 12.10 6.69
N LEU A 143 -7.79 11.20 6.27
CA LEU A 143 -8.31 11.14 4.91
C LEU A 143 -8.99 12.44 4.45
N PRO A 144 -9.83 13.14 5.26
CA PRO A 144 -10.42 14.41 4.88
C PRO A 144 -9.37 15.49 4.57
N TRP A 145 -8.23 15.47 5.25
CA TRP A 145 -7.13 16.41 5.03
C TRP A 145 -6.42 16.15 3.69
N TYR A 146 -6.27 14.88 3.28
CA TYR A 146 -5.76 14.54 1.96
C TYR A 146 -6.74 14.98 0.86
N PHE A 147 -8.04 14.85 1.10
CA PHE A 147 -9.07 15.32 0.19
C PHE A 147 -9.04 16.85 0.03
N LEU A 148 -8.80 17.57 1.12
CA LEU A 148 -8.63 19.03 1.09
C LEU A 148 -7.39 19.45 0.28
N ILE A 149 -6.28 18.72 0.40
CA ILE A 149 -5.08 18.95 -0.44
C ILE A 149 -5.43 18.77 -1.92
N TRP A 150 -6.19 17.74 -2.26
CA TRP A 150 -6.58 17.44 -3.64
C TRP A 150 -7.48 18.55 -4.22
N ILE A 151 -8.52 18.99 -3.50
CA ILE A 151 -9.42 20.08 -3.92
C ILE A 151 -8.68 21.41 -4.08
N SER A 152 -7.70 21.69 -3.21
CA SER A 152 -6.93 22.94 -3.25
C SER A 152 -5.81 22.93 -4.30
N PHE A 153 -5.78 21.94 -5.21
CA PHE A 153 -4.68 21.75 -6.17
C PHE A 153 -3.29 21.75 -5.51
N GLY A 154 -3.20 21.25 -4.28
CA GLY A 154 -1.95 21.14 -3.56
C GLY A 154 -1.57 22.36 -2.72
N ILE A 155 -2.24 23.52 -2.83
CA ILE A 155 -1.91 24.73 -2.07
C ILE A 155 -2.01 24.49 -0.56
N ALA A 156 -3.04 23.79 -0.10
CA ALA A 156 -3.25 23.45 1.30
C ALA A 156 -2.17 22.49 1.87
N SER A 157 -1.37 21.86 1.02
CA SER A 157 -0.33 20.91 1.44
C SER A 157 0.70 21.53 2.38
N ILE A 158 1.05 22.80 2.16
CA ILE A 158 2.05 23.52 2.97
C ILE A 158 1.67 23.53 4.46
N SER A 159 0.38 23.71 4.77
CA SER A 159 -0.13 23.73 6.14
C SER A 159 -0.53 22.35 6.65
N ILE A 160 -1.02 21.47 5.77
CA ILE A 160 -1.57 20.17 6.16
C ILE A 160 -0.47 19.12 6.36
N TYR A 161 0.60 19.09 5.58
CA TYR A 161 1.67 18.10 5.75
C TYR A 161 2.33 18.15 7.14
N PRO A 162 2.69 19.31 7.70
CA PRO A 162 3.23 19.37 9.06
C PRO A 162 2.26 18.76 10.10
N TYR A 163 0.96 18.99 9.95
CA TYR A 163 -0.06 18.41 10.82
C TYR A 163 -0.12 16.88 10.69
N ILE A 164 -0.12 16.35 9.46
CA ILE A 164 -0.13 14.90 9.21
C ILE A 164 1.12 14.24 9.81
N TYR A 165 2.31 14.81 9.56
CA TYR A 165 3.57 14.26 10.09
C TYR A 165 3.64 14.33 11.62
N SER A 166 3.15 15.41 12.23
CA SER A 166 3.09 15.52 13.70
C SER A 166 2.25 14.39 14.30
N ASN A 167 1.06 14.11 13.74
CA ASN A 167 0.21 13.01 14.22
C ASN A 167 0.91 11.64 14.07
N GLN A 168 1.67 11.44 13.00
CA GLN A 168 2.43 10.20 12.79
C GLN A 168 3.56 10.04 13.80
N ILE A 169 4.28 11.12 14.10
CA ILE A 169 5.35 11.15 15.10
C ILE A 169 4.79 10.90 16.51
N PHE A 170 3.69 11.57 16.91
CA PHE A 170 3.03 11.31 18.18
C PHE A 170 2.57 9.87 18.34
N PHE A 171 2.01 9.28 17.30
CA PHE A 171 1.64 7.88 17.30
C PHE A 171 2.86 6.95 17.52
N TYR A 172 3.97 7.23 16.84
CA TYR A 172 5.22 6.49 16.98
C TYR A 172 5.78 6.59 18.41
N GLN A 173 5.87 7.80 18.97
CA GLN A 173 6.35 8.04 20.34
C GLN A 173 5.49 7.28 21.36
N ARG A 174 4.17 7.35 21.21
CA ARG A 174 3.23 6.60 22.07
C ARG A 174 3.46 5.09 21.98
N LEU A 175 3.73 4.55 20.79
CA LEU A 175 4.06 3.13 20.63
C LEU A 175 5.34 2.75 21.38
N LEU A 176 6.38 3.57 21.29
CA LEU A 176 7.64 3.34 22.01
C LEU A 176 7.43 3.32 23.53
N GLU A 177 6.68 4.28 24.07
CA GLU A 177 6.35 4.33 25.49
C GLU A 177 5.59 3.09 25.98
N ILE A 178 4.56 2.67 25.23
CA ILE A 178 3.76 1.49 25.60
C ILE A 178 4.62 0.22 25.58
N LYS A 179 5.50 0.09 24.59
CA LYS A 179 6.38 -1.09 24.50
C LYS A 179 7.47 -1.07 25.54
N ARG A 180 8.00 0.10 25.91
CA ARG A 180 8.99 0.23 26.99
C ARG A 180 8.41 -0.14 28.35
N ARG A 181 7.11 0.15 28.62
CA ARG A 181 6.43 -0.22 29.88
C ARG A 181 6.11 -1.71 29.98
N LYS A 182 6.15 -2.46 28.87
CA LYS A 182 5.81 -3.89 28.84
C LYS A 182 7.03 -4.81 28.89
N VAL A 183 8.23 -4.26 28.87
CA VAL A 183 9.52 -4.95 29.09
C VAL A 183 9.99 -4.70 30.52
#